data_52b927fc7f6741979c96b25d9fd27baa
#
_entry.id   52b927fc7f6741979c96b25d9fd27baa
#
_cell.length_a   1.000
_cell.length_b   1.000
_cell.length_c   1.000
_cell.angle_alpha   90.00
_cell.angle_beta   90.00
_cell.angle_gamma   90.00
#
_symmetry.space_group_name_H-M   'P 1'
#
loop_
_entity.id
_entity.type
_entity.pdbx_description
1 polymer ?
#
loop_
_entity_poly.entity_id
_entity_poly.type
_entity_poly.pdbx_seq_one_letter_code
_entity_poly.pdbx_strand_id
1 'polypeptide(L)'
;MKRLQRLWPLGLLLGFVAGLPLWFIQRNSTFLSGAYRYPELDKPLIHSSIESTFVSWVDPKAPQYITSFLDRARQRRSLALITLEPFPDPSRPQSDRTLVRDVIRGDYSQRIKAVLDPLCRPEQPVLLRFAHEMDNTGQYPWSVARGDDYVRLYRAVWAQARHPQCQRIHWVWSPAGNATSDLFWPGGDAVDLIGISVYSSPRWSHNGQLSSFAQVYERRRWLHRQFRKPLLVAEMGVSGTDQERRRWLLDAREAIRRYPELIGWVYFSAPQPSWIPLATGHEDWSLSPQLLGLVTSPHPSFAFHCQVLHVSLPVLHRKICRIRQA
;
A
#
# COMPACT_ATOMS: atom_id res chain seq x y z
N MET A 1 -68.68 51.69 17.16
CA MET A 1 -67.31 51.79 16.65
C MET A 1 -66.67 50.39 16.78
N LYS A 2 -66.69 49.64 15.72
CA LYS A 2 -66.18 48.24 15.72
C LYS A 2 -64.81 48.20 15.01
N ARG A 3 -63.73 47.82 15.71
CA ARG A 3 -62.39 47.57 15.12
C ARG A 3 -62.36 46.15 14.55
N LEU A 4 -62.14 46.09 13.26
CA LEU A 4 -61.85 44.84 12.53
C LEU A 4 -60.40 44.44 12.80
N GLN A 5 -60.21 43.26 13.41
CA GLN A 5 -58.90 42.57 13.47
C GLN A 5 -58.68 41.80 12.16
N ARG A 6 -57.61 42.16 11.48
CA ARG A 6 -57.12 41.38 10.31
C ARG A 6 -56.31 40.21 10.78
N LEU A 7 -56.80 39.00 10.52
CA LEU A 7 -56.07 37.76 10.63
C LEU A 7 -55.18 37.60 9.41
N TRP A 8 -53.90 37.48 9.64
CA TRP A 8 -52.95 37.04 8.60
C TRP A 8 -52.89 35.51 8.61
N PRO A 9 -52.91 34.81 7.45
CA PRO A 9 -52.68 33.38 7.40
C PRO A 9 -51.20 33.12 7.50
N LEU A 10 -50.78 32.26 8.44
CA LEU A 10 -49.48 31.63 8.50
C LEU A 10 -49.32 30.72 7.29
N GLY A 11 -48.54 31.16 6.29
CA GLY A 11 -48.09 30.34 5.20
C GLY A 11 -47.08 29.31 5.70
N LEU A 12 -47.48 28.04 5.66
CA LEU A 12 -46.59 26.89 5.81
C LEU A 12 -45.60 26.88 4.64
N LEU A 13 -44.38 27.33 4.86
CA LEU A 13 -43.25 27.08 3.98
C LEU A 13 -42.84 25.61 4.18
N LEU A 14 -43.47 24.70 3.43
CA LEU A 14 -42.93 23.35 3.18
C LEU A 14 -41.68 23.52 2.32
N GLY A 15 -40.53 23.52 2.99
CA GLY A 15 -39.22 23.40 2.33
C GLY A 15 -39.18 22.07 1.59
N PHE A 16 -39.30 22.11 0.26
CA PHE A 16 -38.90 21.03 -0.63
C PHE A 16 -37.39 20.85 -0.47
N VAL A 17 -36.96 19.99 0.45
CA VAL A 17 -35.64 19.37 0.36
C VAL A 17 -35.72 18.43 -0.83
N ALA A 18 -35.33 18.97 -2.00
CA ALA A 18 -35.10 18.15 -3.17
C ALA A 18 -34.01 17.14 -2.82
N GLY A 19 -34.45 15.93 -2.48
CA GLY A 19 -33.58 14.78 -2.33
C GLY A 19 -32.88 14.59 -3.66
N LEU A 20 -31.62 15.01 -3.74
CA LEU A 20 -30.74 14.62 -4.85
C LEU A 20 -30.78 13.09 -4.94
N PRO A 21 -31.13 12.54 -6.10
CA PRO A 21 -31.26 11.11 -6.22
C PRO A 21 -29.94 10.44 -5.89
N LEU A 22 -29.96 9.50 -4.96
CA LEU A 22 -28.84 8.70 -4.48
C LEU A 22 -28.01 8.00 -5.59
N TRP A 23 -28.53 7.94 -6.82
CA TRP A 23 -27.81 7.37 -7.95
C TRP A 23 -26.68 8.26 -8.49
N PHE A 24 -26.61 9.56 -8.13
CA PHE A 24 -25.52 10.44 -8.53
C PHE A 24 -24.21 10.24 -7.75
N ILE A 25 -24.19 9.40 -6.70
CA ILE A 25 -23.01 9.11 -5.89
C ILE A 25 -22.27 7.84 -6.34
N GLN A 26 -22.67 7.23 -7.43
CA GLN A 26 -21.92 6.13 -8.05
C GLN A 26 -20.70 6.66 -8.82
N ARG A 27 -19.81 7.38 -8.13
CA ARG A 27 -18.51 7.75 -8.68
C ARG A 27 -17.61 6.52 -8.59
N ASN A 28 -17.21 6.05 -9.77
CA ASN A 28 -16.35 4.91 -10.02
C ASN A 28 -15.07 4.95 -9.19
N SER A 29 -15.09 4.38 -7.99
CA SER A 29 -13.89 4.10 -7.23
C SER A 29 -13.22 2.87 -7.83
N THR A 30 -11.94 2.97 -8.12
CA THR A 30 -11.18 1.85 -8.64
C THR A 30 -10.36 1.27 -7.49
N PHE A 31 -10.65 0.02 -7.14
CA PHE A 31 -9.77 -0.77 -6.28
C PHE A 31 -8.39 -0.84 -6.93
N LEU A 32 -7.35 -0.52 -6.18
CA LEU A 32 -5.99 -0.59 -6.68
C LEU A 32 -5.57 -2.05 -6.83
N SER A 33 -5.32 -2.48 -8.04
CA SER A 33 -4.88 -3.84 -8.30
C SER A 33 -3.70 -3.87 -9.24
N GLY A 34 -2.69 -4.65 -8.87
CA GLY A 34 -1.48 -4.79 -9.65
C GLY A 34 -0.62 -5.95 -9.18
N ALA A 35 0.53 -6.11 -9.82
CA ALA A 35 1.50 -7.12 -9.44
C ALA A 35 2.94 -6.63 -9.66
N TYR A 36 3.81 -7.04 -8.75
CA TYR A 36 5.26 -7.08 -8.97
C TYR A 36 5.59 -8.36 -9.74
N ARG A 37 6.38 -8.27 -10.81
CA ARG A 37 6.77 -9.42 -11.63
C ARG A 37 8.27 -9.40 -11.89
N TYR A 38 8.97 -10.34 -11.33
CA TYR A 38 10.39 -10.52 -11.64
C TYR A 38 10.59 -11.79 -12.48
N PRO A 39 11.40 -11.76 -13.55
CA PRO A 39 12.20 -10.63 -14.07
C PRO A 39 11.46 -9.68 -15.02
N GLU A 40 10.17 -9.85 -15.26
CA GLU A 40 9.40 -9.15 -16.28
C GLU A 40 8.88 -7.77 -15.84
N LEU A 41 9.70 -6.99 -15.12
CA LEU A 41 9.32 -5.68 -14.56
C LEU A 41 8.85 -4.66 -15.61
N ASP A 42 9.37 -4.74 -16.83
CA ASP A 42 9.07 -3.78 -17.91
C ASP A 42 7.82 -4.13 -18.73
N LYS A 43 7.32 -5.35 -18.64
CA LYS A 43 6.12 -5.75 -19.38
C LYS A 43 4.86 -5.18 -18.74
N PRO A 44 3.99 -4.47 -19.49
CA PRO A 44 2.76 -3.94 -18.94
C PRO A 44 1.81 -5.05 -18.50
N LEU A 45 1.09 -4.80 -17.41
CA LEU A 45 -0.06 -5.62 -17.00
C LEU A 45 -1.34 -5.01 -17.52
N ILE A 46 -2.15 -5.79 -18.20
CA ILE A 46 -3.48 -5.35 -18.63
C ILE A 46 -4.33 -5.03 -17.41
N HIS A 47 -4.97 -3.88 -17.41
CA HIS A 47 -5.85 -3.38 -16.33
C HIS A 47 -5.18 -3.12 -14.98
N SER A 48 -3.84 -3.12 -14.88
CA SER A 48 -3.17 -2.72 -13.64
C SER A 48 -3.43 -1.24 -13.34
N SER A 49 -3.83 -0.94 -12.11
CA SER A 49 -4.04 0.43 -11.62
C SER A 49 -2.95 0.87 -10.63
N ILE A 50 -2.12 -0.07 -10.18
CA ILE A 50 -0.94 0.17 -9.35
C ILE A 50 0.23 -0.67 -9.86
N GLU A 51 1.38 -0.06 -10.01
CA GLU A 51 2.64 -0.75 -10.32
C GLU A 51 3.57 -0.68 -9.11
N SER A 52 4.30 -1.75 -8.86
CA SER A 52 5.18 -1.88 -7.70
C SER A 52 6.58 -2.26 -8.10
N THR A 53 7.56 -1.72 -7.34
CA THR A 53 8.96 -2.09 -7.46
C THR A 53 9.65 -2.00 -6.10
N PHE A 54 10.78 -2.71 -5.98
CA PHE A 54 11.68 -2.66 -4.83
C PHE A 54 12.96 -1.95 -5.24
N VAL A 55 13.45 -1.08 -4.38
CA VAL A 55 14.64 -0.26 -4.64
C VAL A 55 15.52 -0.22 -3.40
N SER A 56 16.72 -0.74 -3.53
CA SER A 56 17.74 -0.54 -2.50
C SER A 56 18.33 0.87 -2.61
N TRP A 57 18.35 1.61 -1.51
CA TRP A 57 18.91 2.97 -1.49
C TRP A 57 20.44 3.04 -1.65
N VAL A 58 21.14 1.89 -1.49
CA VAL A 58 22.60 1.82 -1.70
C VAL A 58 22.98 1.54 -3.16
N ASP A 59 22.02 1.19 -4.00
CA ASP A 59 22.27 1.07 -5.43
C ASP A 59 22.54 2.47 -6.02
N PRO A 60 23.71 2.70 -6.61
CA PRO A 60 24.04 4.00 -7.22
C PRO A 60 23.11 4.38 -8.38
N LYS A 61 22.43 3.41 -9.00
CA LYS A 61 21.46 3.62 -10.08
C LYS A 61 20.03 3.84 -9.57
N ALA A 62 19.78 3.74 -8.26
CA ALA A 62 18.45 3.87 -7.68
C ALA A 62 17.71 5.15 -8.12
N PRO A 63 18.32 6.36 -8.11
CA PRO A 63 17.62 7.58 -8.51
C PRO A 63 17.14 7.54 -9.96
N GLN A 64 17.96 7.06 -10.90
CA GLN A 64 17.62 6.93 -12.32
C GLN A 64 16.52 5.87 -12.52
N TYR A 65 16.64 4.75 -11.80
CA TYR A 65 15.64 3.69 -11.85
C TYR A 65 14.27 4.17 -11.33
N ILE A 66 14.25 4.89 -10.20
CA ILE A 66 13.03 5.50 -9.65
C ILE A 66 12.40 6.43 -10.70
N THR A 67 13.18 7.32 -11.29
CA THR A 67 12.69 8.24 -12.33
C THR A 67 12.04 7.48 -13.49
N SER A 68 12.75 6.50 -14.04
CA SER A 68 12.25 5.68 -15.16
C SER A 68 10.98 4.90 -14.79
N PHE A 69 10.92 4.38 -13.57
CA PHE A 69 9.74 3.67 -13.05
C PHE A 69 8.52 4.60 -12.93
N LEU A 70 8.71 5.80 -12.38
CA LEU A 70 7.65 6.81 -12.27
C LEU A 70 7.12 7.24 -13.63
N ASP A 71 8.01 7.44 -14.61
CA ASP A 71 7.62 7.79 -15.97
C ASP A 71 6.79 6.67 -16.63
N ARG A 72 7.21 5.41 -16.47
CA ARG A 72 6.43 4.27 -16.96
C ARG A 72 5.05 4.18 -16.31
N ALA A 73 4.99 4.28 -14.97
CA ALA A 73 3.72 4.25 -14.26
C ALA A 73 2.79 5.38 -14.73
N ARG A 74 3.34 6.59 -14.96
CA ARG A 74 2.60 7.73 -15.51
C ARG A 74 2.05 7.45 -16.90
N GLN A 75 2.88 6.95 -17.82
CA GLN A 75 2.48 6.59 -19.19
C GLN A 75 1.36 5.55 -19.20
N ARG A 76 1.40 4.60 -18.26
CA ARG A 76 0.40 3.54 -18.10
C ARG A 76 -0.81 3.97 -17.27
N ARG A 77 -0.84 5.23 -16.80
CA ARG A 77 -1.89 5.77 -15.92
C ARG A 77 -2.05 4.96 -14.61
N SER A 78 -0.99 4.31 -14.15
CA SER A 78 -0.93 3.54 -12.90
C SER A 78 -0.40 4.38 -11.75
N LEU A 79 -0.80 4.06 -10.53
CA LEU A 79 -0.20 4.59 -9.31
C LEU A 79 1.13 3.84 -9.04
N ALA A 80 2.19 4.56 -8.72
CA ALA A 80 3.46 3.95 -8.37
C ALA A 80 3.49 3.61 -6.87
N LEU A 81 3.85 2.36 -6.53
CA LEU A 81 4.25 1.91 -5.20
C LEU A 81 5.73 1.58 -5.24
N ILE A 82 6.54 2.34 -4.52
CA ILE A 82 7.98 2.10 -4.42
C ILE A 82 8.28 1.58 -3.02
N THR A 83 8.78 0.36 -2.93
CA THR A 83 9.34 -0.20 -1.71
C THR A 83 10.81 0.20 -1.63
N LEU A 84 11.12 1.12 -0.73
CA LEU A 84 12.48 1.60 -0.50
C LEU A 84 13.12 0.81 0.64
N GLU A 85 14.20 0.13 0.30
CA GLU A 85 14.91 -0.80 1.18
C GLU A 85 16.19 -0.17 1.69
N PRO A 86 16.27 0.11 3.01
CA PRO A 86 17.45 0.72 3.62
C PRO A 86 18.55 -0.32 3.92
N PHE A 87 19.07 -0.98 2.89
CA PHE A 87 20.21 -1.84 3.08
C PHE A 87 21.43 -1.07 3.58
N PRO A 88 22.24 -1.66 4.45
CA PRO A 88 23.48 -1.07 4.91
C PRO A 88 24.48 -0.93 3.77
N ASP A 89 25.40 0.04 3.90
CA ASP A 89 26.46 0.25 2.93
C ASP A 89 27.47 -0.92 2.98
N PRO A 90 27.59 -1.72 1.93
CA PRO A 90 28.46 -2.89 1.93
C PRO A 90 29.95 -2.54 2.09
N SER A 91 30.35 -1.31 1.84
CA SER A 91 31.71 -0.84 2.03
C SER A 91 32.06 -0.54 3.49
N ARG A 92 31.08 -0.52 4.40
CA ARG A 92 31.27 -0.21 5.82
C ARG A 92 31.23 -1.48 6.67
N PRO A 93 32.27 -1.78 7.45
CA PRO A 93 32.25 -2.92 8.38
C PRO A 93 31.10 -2.81 9.37
N GLN A 94 30.38 -3.92 9.63
CA GLN A 94 29.27 -4.02 10.60
C GLN A 94 28.13 -3.01 10.36
N SER A 95 27.96 -2.56 9.13
CA SER A 95 26.92 -1.56 8.76
C SER A 95 25.49 -2.04 9.05
N ASP A 96 25.23 -3.34 9.03
CA ASP A 96 23.96 -3.96 9.41
C ASP A 96 23.60 -3.69 10.89
N ARG A 97 24.59 -3.72 11.80
CA ARG A 97 24.39 -3.46 13.24
C ARG A 97 24.30 -1.99 13.59
N THR A 98 24.78 -1.11 12.72
CA THR A 98 24.90 0.32 12.98
C THR A 98 23.93 1.17 12.17
N LEU A 99 23.17 0.57 11.25
CA LEU A 99 22.31 1.25 10.29
C LEU A 99 21.46 2.36 10.91
N VAL A 100 20.69 2.05 11.96
CA VAL A 100 19.81 3.04 12.61
C VAL A 100 20.60 4.22 13.16
N ARG A 101 21.68 3.94 13.89
CA ARG A 101 22.57 4.97 14.46
C ARG A 101 23.19 5.85 13.37
N ASP A 102 23.67 5.24 12.29
CA ASP A 102 24.37 5.91 11.21
C ASP A 102 23.42 6.79 10.39
N VAL A 103 22.18 6.35 10.20
CA VAL A 103 21.11 7.18 9.59
C VAL A 103 20.78 8.38 10.48
N ILE A 104 20.60 8.17 11.78
CA ILE A 104 20.28 9.25 12.73
C ILE A 104 21.43 10.27 12.80
N ARG A 105 22.68 9.82 12.71
CA ARG A 105 23.86 10.68 12.68
C ARG A 105 24.03 11.46 11.37
N GLY A 106 23.29 11.05 10.30
CA GLY A 106 23.32 11.73 9.01
C GLY A 106 24.26 11.11 7.98
N ASP A 107 24.91 9.99 8.27
CA ASP A 107 25.87 9.33 7.37
C ASP A 107 25.23 8.86 6.06
N TYR A 108 23.92 8.71 6.04
CA TYR A 108 23.13 8.33 4.85
C TYR A 108 22.38 9.49 4.20
N SER A 109 22.54 10.73 4.69
CA SER A 109 21.73 11.88 4.23
C SER A 109 21.81 12.12 2.73
N GLN A 110 22.98 11.99 2.12
CA GLN A 110 23.14 12.14 0.67
C GLN A 110 22.42 11.04 -0.12
N ARG A 111 22.48 9.78 0.36
CA ARG A 111 21.79 8.65 -0.27
C ARG A 111 20.27 8.81 -0.14
N ILE A 112 19.80 9.16 1.05
CA ILE A 112 18.37 9.43 1.30
C ILE A 112 17.87 10.53 0.39
N LYS A 113 18.60 11.65 0.32
CA LYS A 113 18.28 12.76 -0.58
C LYS A 113 18.23 12.29 -2.04
N ALA A 114 19.22 11.54 -2.49
CA ALA A 114 19.30 11.09 -3.89
C ALA A 114 18.08 10.23 -4.29
N VAL A 115 17.57 9.35 -3.42
CA VAL A 115 16.40 8.52 -3.71
C VAL A 115 15.07 9.25 -3.48
N LEU A 116 15.02 10.25 -2.61
CA LEU A 116 13.82 11.07 -2.38
C LEU A 116 13.61 12.14 -3.45
N ASP A 117 14.66 12.74 -3.99
CA ASP A 117 14.57 13.80 -5.00
C ASP A 117 13.68 13.42 -6.21
N PRO A 118 13.80 12.23 -6.83
CA PRO A 118 12.88 11.80 -7.88
C PRO A 118 11.44 11.68 -7.40
N LEU A 119 11.20 11.29 -6.14
CA LEU A 119 9.87 11.11 -5.57
C LEU A 119 9.19 12.45 -5.23
N CYS A 120 9.97 13.50 -5.00
CA CYS A 120 9.47 14.83 -4.65
C CYS A 120 8.98 15.64 -5.86
N ARG A 121 9.35 15.27 -7.07
CA ARG A 121 9.04 16.02 -8.32
C ARG A 121 7.81 15.56 -9.09
N PRO A 122 7.26 14.35 -8.89
CA PRO A 122 6.23 13.85 -9.81
C PRO A 122 4.96 14.68 -9.76
N GLU A 123 4.34 14.84 -10.91
CA GLU A 123 3.02 15.46 -11.06
C GLU A 123 1.91 14.60 -10.43
N GLN A 124 2.20 13.33 -10.15
CA GLN A 124 1.26 12.34 -9.65
C GLN A 124 1.63 11.90 -8.23
N PRO A 125 0.64 11.49 -7.41
CA PRO A 125 0.90 10.83 -6.14
C PRO A 125 1.78 9.59 -6.30
N VAL A 126 2.64 9.36 -5.31
CA VAL A 126 3.51 8.19 -5.20
C VAL A 126 3.29 7.57 -3.84
N LEU A 127 3.13 6.25 -3.78
CA LEU A 127 3.15 5.50 -2.54
C LEU A 127 4.59 5.10 -2.22
N LEU A 128 5.13 5.54 -1.09
CA LEU A 128 6.46 5.18 -0.62
C LEU A 128 6.33 4.23 0.57
N ARG A 129 6.66 2.98 0.34
CA ARG A 129 6.73 1.91 1.34
C ARG A 129 8.17 1.80 1.81
N PHE A 130 8.46 2.34 3.00
CA PHE A 130 9.82 2.39 3.51
C PHE A 130 10.06 1.33 4.58
N ALA A 131 11.18 0.60 4.48
CA ALA A 131 11.65 -0.36 5.48
C ALA A 131 10.54 -1.34 5.93
N HIS A 132 9.99 -2.08 4.96
CA HIS A 132 8.84 -2.98 5.14
C HIS A 132 9.16 -4.19 6.02
N GLU A 133 8.12 -4.83 6.56
CA GLU A 133 8.19 -6.07 7.33
C GLU A 133 9.19 -6.04 8.50
N MET A 134 9.31 -4.89 9.13
CA MET A 134 10.23 -4.63 10.24
C MET A 134 9.95 -5.50 11.48
N ASP A 135 8.75 -6.01 11.60
CA ASP A 135 8.31 -6.90 12.69
C ASP A 135 8.70 -8.38 12.46
N ASN A 136 9.29 -8.72 11.31
CA ASN A 136 9.95 -10.00 11.05
C ASN A 136 11.40 -9.94 11.55
N THR A 137 11.58 -10.01 12.87
CA THR A 137 12.89 -9.83 13.53
C THR A 137 13.98 -10.69 12.89
N GLY A 138 15.06 -10.05 12.46
CA GLY A 138 16.24 -10.70 11.88
C GLY A 138 16.11 -11.06 10.39
N GLN A 139 14.97 -10.77 9.75
CA GLN A 139 14.81 -11.03 8.32
C GLN A 139 15.53 -9.99 7.45
N TYR A 140 15.51 -8.73 7.89
CA TYR A 140 16.12 -7.61 7.19
C TYR A 140 17.04 -6.81 8.12
N PRO A 141 18.01 -6.06 7.59
CA PRO A 141 18.87 -5.20 8.42
C PRO A 141 18.10 -4.13 9.22
N TRP A 142 16.92 -3.74 8.77
CA TRP A 142 16.03 -2.80 9.47
C TRP A 142 14.98 -3.49 10.35
N SER A 143 14.89 -4.82 10.31
CA SER A 143 14.06 -5.62 11.23
C SER A 143 14.76 -5.77 12.58
N VAL A 144 14.95 -4.61 13.24
CA VAL A 144 15.65 -4.52 14.52
C VAL A 144 14.77 -5.03 15.67
N ALA A 145 15.39 -5.56 16.71
CA ALA A 145 14.66 -6.12 17.83
C ALA A 145 13.86 -5.07 18.64
N ARG A 146 14.24 -3.80 18.56
CA ARG A 146 13.62 -2.69 19.29
C ARG A 146 12.77 -1.83 18.38
N GLY A 147 11.48 -1.77 18.66
CA GLY A 147 10.53 -0.96 17.88
C GLY A 147 10.87 0.53 17.85
N ASP A 148 11.34 1.08 18.97
CA ASP A 148 11.77 2.49 19.06
C ASP A 148 12.94 2.83 18.14
N ASP A 149 13.86 1.90 17.89
CA ASP A 149 14.94 2.08 16.93
C ASP A 149 14.42 2.19 15.50
N TYR A 150 13.47 1.31 15.12
CA TYR A 150 12.81 1.41 13.84
C TYR A 150 12.02 2.72 13.69
N VAL A 151 11.27 3.10 14.71
CA VAL A 151 10.51 4.36 14.71
C VAL A 151 11.44 5.56 14.49
N ARG A 152 12.60 5.59 15.14
CA ARG A 152 13.62 6.63 14.93
C ARG A 152 14.17 6.63 13.49
N LEU A 153 14.47 5.45 12.94
CA LEU A 153 14.91 5.27 11.55
C LEU A 153 13.86 5.81 10.58
N TYR A 154 12.62 5.37 10.73
CA TYR A 154 11.51 5.78 9.85
C TYR A 154 11.29 7.29 9.88
N ARG A 155 11.23 7.87 11.09
CA ARG A 155 10.99 9.30 11.25
C ARG A 155 12.17 10.16 10.78
N ALA A 156 13.40 9.68 10.87
CA ALA A 156 14.57 10.38 10.35
C ALA A 156 14.52 10.50 8.81
N VAL A 157 14.04 9.46 8.11
CA VAL A 157 13.88 9.49 6.65
C VAL A 157 12.65 10.32 6.26
N TRP A 158 11.53 10.13 6.95
CA TRP A 158 10.31 10.90 6.74
C TRP A 158 10.53 12.41 6.91
N ALA A 159 11.31 12.82 7.92
CA ALA A 159 11.61 14.22 8.15
C ALA A 159 12.35 14.88 6.97
N GLN A 160 13.22 14.15 6.27
CA GLN A 160 13.92 14.64 5.08
C GLN A 160 13.00 14.86 3.88
N ALA A 161 11.85 14.19 3.84
CA ALA A 161 10.82 14.40 2.83
C ALA A 161 9.76 15.45 3.22
N ARG A 162 9.91 16.14 4.36
CA ARG A 162 9.01 17.23 4.78
C ARG A 162 9.36 18.54 4.08
N HIS A 163 9.26 18.54 2.77
CA HIS A 163 9.53 19.69 1.91
C HIS A 163 8.29 19.96 1.04
N PRO A 164 7.95 21.21 0.69
CA PRO A 164 6.81 21.54 -0.15
C PRO A 164 6.76 20.75 -1.46
N GLN A 165 7.89 20.43 -2.06
CA GLN A 165 7.99 19.64 -3.29
C GLN A 165 7.63 18.16 -3.10
N CYS A 166 7.66 17.64 -1.88
CA CYS A 166 7.46 16.23 -1.55
C CYS A 166 6.01 15.90 -1.09
N GLN A 167 5.09 16.85 -1.16
CA GLN A 167 3.71 16.69 -0.67
C GLN A 167 2.89 15.61 -1.40
N ARG A 168 3.40 15.07 -2.49
CA ARG A 168 2.76 13.99 -3.26
C ARG A 168 3.25 12.61 -2.89
N ILE A 169 4.20 12.50 -1.96
CA ILE A 169 4.61 11.23 -1.36
C ILE A 169 3.58 10.87 -0.30
N HIS A 170 2.94 9.70 -0.47
CA HIS A 170 2.09 9.09 0.55
C HIS A 170 2.85 7.95 1.21
N TRP A 171 3.03 8.05 2.50
CA TRP A 171 3.85 7.14 3.28
C TRP A 171 3.07 5.89 3.67
N VAL A 172 3.60 4.74 3.29
CA VAL A 172 3.06 3.42 3.57
C VAL A 172 3.91 2.75 4.65
N TRP A 173 3.42 2.72 5.88
CA TRP A 173 4.01 1.89 6.93
C TRP A 173 3.51 0.46 6.75
N SER A 174 4.44 -0.50 6.62
CA SER A 174 4.09 -1.84 6.12
C SER A 174 4.70 -2.96 6.95
N PRO A 175 4.11 -3.28 8.11
CA PRO A 175 4.49 -4.48 8.86
C PRO A 175 4.02 -5.76 8.14
N ALA A 176 4.64 -6.89 8.47
CA ALA A 176 4.13 -8.21 8.11
C ALA A 176 2.77 -8.50 8.77
N GLY A 177 2.48 -7.82 9.87
CA GLY A 177 1.22 -7.89 10.60
C GLY A 177 1.26 -8.89 11.76
N ASN A 178 2.41 -9.07 12.39
CA ASN A 178 2.59 -9.85 13.60
C ASN A 178 1.93 -9.17 14.82
N ALA A 179 1.74 -9.90 15.91
CA ALA A 179 1.07 -9.39 17.12
C ALA A 179 1.80 -8.20 17.78
N THR A 180 3.09 -8.02 17.47
CA THR A 180 3.96 -6.95 18.01
C THR A 180 4.19 -5.81 17.04
N SER A 181 3.46 -5.77 15.91
CA SER A 181 3.65 -4.73 14.88
C SER A 181 3.45 -3.31 15.42
N ASP A 182 2.59 -3.14 16.42
CA ASP A 182 2.31 -1.83 17.07
C ASP A 182 3.53 -1.20 17.73
N LEU A 183 4.50 -2.00 18.16
CA LEU A 183 5.77 -1.50 18.71
C LEU A 183 6.58 -0.69 17.69
N PHE A 184 6.29 -0.86 16.41
CA PHE A 184 6.97 -0.22 15.29
C PHE A 184 6.17 0.93 14.67
N TRP A 185 5.11 1.40 15.34
CA TRP A 185 4.25 2.47 14.80
C TRP A 185 4.93 3.84 14.82
N PRO A 186 5.19 4.47 13.65
CA PRO A 186 5.94 5.72 13.62
C PRO A 186 5.12 6.98 13.93
N GLY A 187 3.82 6.84 14.16
CA GLY A 187 2.91 7.94 14.43
C GLY A 187 2.00 8.29 13.25
N GLY A 188 0.77 8.73 13.57
CA GLY A 188 -0.26 9.02 12.58
C GLY A 188 0.01 10.20 11.66
N ASP A 189 0.93 11.08 12.04
CA ASP A 189 1.43 12.20 11.26
C ASP A 189 2.43 11.78 10.16
N ALA A 190 3.08 10.63 10.36
CA ALA A 190 4.10 10.10 9.46
C ALA A 190 3.59 8.95 8.58
N VAL A 191 2.33 8.53 8.73
CA VAL A 191 1.73 7.41 8.00
C VAL A 191 0.43 7.83 7.35
N ASP A 192 0.33 7.62 6.04
CA ASP A 192 -0.90 7.82 5.27
C ASP A 192 -1.69 6.51 5.13
N LEU A 193 -1.01 5.41 4.86
CA LEU A 193 -1.55 4.08 4.60
C LEU A 193 -0.82 3.02 5.43
N ILE A 194 -1.54 1.98 5.82
CA ILE A 194 -0.92 0.76 6.35
C ILE A 194 -0.81 -0.24 5.21
N GLY A 195 0.42 -0.67 4.92
CA GLY A 195 0.69 -1.82 4.08
C GLY A 195 0.66 -3.10 4.92
N ILE A 196 0.22 -4.20 4.34
CA ILE A 196 0.31 -5.52 4.97
C ILE A 196 0.73 -6.56 3.95
N SER A 197 1.32 -7.66 4.44
CA SER A 197 1.67 -8.83 3.63
C SER A 197 0.68 -9.96 3.85
N VAL A 198 0.15 -10.56 2.76
CA VAL A 198 -0.85 -11.64 2.82
C VAL A 198 -0.37 -12.82 1.98
N TYR A 199 0.33 -13.74 2.62
CA TYR A 199 0.89 -14.92 1.97
C TYR A 199 0.26 -16.21 2.49
N SER A 200 0.15 -17.22 1.63
CA SER A 200 -0.30 -18.56 1.99
C SER A 200 0.44 -19.63 1.21
N SER A 201 0.92 -20.64 1.92
CA SER A 201 1.56 -21.82 1.36
C SER A 201 1.05 -23.09 2.05
N PRO A 202 0.82 -24.19 1.31
CA PRO A 202 0.52 -25.48 1.91
C PRO A 202 1.61 -25.97 2.87
N ARG A 203 2.87 -25.56 2.63
CA ARG A 203 4.01 -25.94 3.49
C ARG A 203 3.98 -25.29 4.86
N TRP A 204 3.18 -24.24 5.07
CA TRP A 204 3.10 -23.50 6.34
C TRP A 204 2.02 -24.05 7.28
N SER A 205 1.29 -25.05 6.83
CA SER A 205 0.26 -25.69 7.65
C SER A 205 0.56 -27.17 7.87
N HIS A 206 0.21 -27.68 9.06
CA HIS A 206 0.45 -29.09 9.42
C HIS A 206 -0.33 -30.09 8.56
N ASN A 207 -1.45 -29.67 7.97
CA ASN A 207 -2.32 -30.52 7.14
C ASN A 207 -2.18 -30.26 5.63
N GLY A 208 -1.20 -29.46 5.22
CA GLY A 208 -0.98 -29.11 3.83
C GLY A 208 -2.06 -28.21 3.19
N GLN A 209 -2.96 -27.64 4.00
CA GLN A 209 -4.04 -26.78 3.50
C GLN A 209 -3.64 -25.30 3.49
N LEU A 210 -4.08 -24.58 2.46
CA LEU A 210 -3.93 -23.13 2.39
C LEU A 210 -4.87 -22.44 3.39
N SER A 211 -4.33 -21.45 4.13
CA SER A 211 -5.20 -20.44 4.73
C SER A 211 -5.82 -19.60 3.63
N SER A 212 -7.12 -19.32 3.66
CA SER A 212 -7.76 -18.45 2.69
C SER A 212 -7.23 -17.02 2.80
N PHE A 213 -7.39 -16.21 1.75
CA PHE A 213 -7.03 -14.79 1.80
C PHE A 213 -7.72 -14.09 2.98
N ALA A 214 -9.01 -14.31 3.14
CA ALA A 214 -9.79 -13.72 4.21
C ALA A 214 -9.27 -14.10 5.60
N GLN A 215 -8.90 -15.37 5.82
CA GLN A 215 -8.32 -15.81 7.10
C GLN A 215 -6.99 -15.11 7.41
N VAL A 216 -6.12 -14.96 6.41
CA VAL A 216 -4.83 -14.28 6.59
C VAL A 216 -5.04 -12.78 6.80
N TYR A 217 -5.93 -12.16 6.04
CA TYR A 217 -6.25 -10.74 6.13
C TYR A 217 -6.85 -10.36 7.50
N GLU A 218 -7.81 -11.13 8.00
CA GLU A 218 -8.45 -10.87 9.30
C GLU A 218 -7.46 -10.88 10.47
N ARG A 219 -6.43 -11.72 10.41
CA ARG A 219 -5.36 -11.72 11.42
C ARG A 219 -4.53 -10.43 11.44
N ARG A 220 -4.62 -9.58 10.41
CA ARG A 220 -3.89 -8.30 10.26
C ARG A 220 -4.79 -7.07 10.35
N ARG A 221 -6.09 -7.27 10.23
CA ARG A 221 -7.09 -6.21 10.20
C ARG A 221 -7.16 -5.36 11.48
N TRP A 222 -6.65 -5.89 12.57
CA TRP A 222 -6.55 -5.16 13.84
C TRP A 222 -5.72 -3.88 13.71
N LEU A 223 -4.74 -3.83 12.83
CA LEU A 223 -3.93 -2.64 12.55
C LEU A 223 -4.81 -1.46 12.08
N HIS A 224 -5.76 -1.72 11.17
CA HIS A 224 -6.75 -0.70 10.78
C HIS A 224 -7.61 -0.25 11.96
N ARG A 225 -8.09 -1.18 12.77
CA ARG A 225 -8.95 -0.88 13.93
C ARG A 225 -8.22 -0.01 14.95
N GLN A 226 -6.92 -0.25 15.16
CA GLN A 226 -6.09 0.47 16.12
C GLN A 226 -5.65 1.85 15.59
N PHE A 227 -5.13 1.92 14.39
CA PHE A 227 -4.50 3.14 13.87
C PHE A 227 -5.39 3.96 12.93
N ARG A 228 -6.57 3.45 12.56
CA ARG A 228 -7.57 4.15 11.73
C ARG A 228 -7.06 4.62 10.37
N LYS A 229 -6.11 3.89 9.78
CA LYS A 229 -5.60 4.17 8.43
C LYS A 229 -6.13 3.13 7.44
N PRO A 230 -6.36 3.50 6.15
CA PRO A 230 -6.71 2.53 5.12
C PRO A 230 -5.65 1.43 4.98
N LEU A 231 -6.08 0.23 4.60
CA LEU A 231 -5.19 -0.90 4.35
C LEU A 231 -4.92 -1.08 2.84
N LEU A 232 -3.65 -1.24 2.51
CA LEU A 232 -3.17 -1.75 1.23
C LEU A 232 -2.52 -3.11 1.48
N VAL A 233 -2.95 -4.17 0.79
CA VAL A 233 -2.17 -5.40 0.74
C VAL A 233 -0.98 -5.13 -0.18
N ALA A 234 0.10 -4.61 0.40
CA ALA A 234 1.29 -4.16 -0.33
C ALA A 234 2.06 -5.32 -0.95
N GLU A 235 1.89 -6.51 -0.38
CA GLU A 235 2.34 -7.77 -0.95
C GLU A 235 1.33 -8.88 -0.66
N MET A 236 1.04 -9.69 -1.66
CA MET A 236 0.37 -10.97 -1.46
C MET A 236 0.92 -12.04 -2.39
N GLY A 237 0.85 -13.29 -1.95
CA GLY A 237 1.24 -14.45 -2.74
C GLY A 237 0.59 -15.73 -2.26
N VAL A 238 0.42 -16.66 -3.17
CA VAL A 238 -0.05 -18.01 -2.88
C VAL A 238 0.77 -19.02 -3.65
N SER A 239 1.30 -20.03 -2.98
CA SER A 239 1.96 -21.18 -3.61
C SER A 239 1.01 -22.37 -3.70
N GLY A 240 1.46 -23.44 -4.34
CA GLY A 240 0.65 -24.64 -4.59
C GLY A 240 0.33 -24.84 -6.06
N THR A 241 -0.63 -25.71 -6.34
CA THR A 241 -1.11 -25.98 -7.71
C THR A 241 -1.89 -24.79 -8.29
N ASP A 242 -1.99 -24.69 -9.61
CA ASP A 242 -2.76 -23.63 -10.27
C ASP A 242 -4.25 -23.63 -9.86
N GLN A 243 -4.80 -24.81 -9.55
CA GLN A 243 -6.18 -24.90 -9.05
C GLN A 243 -6.32 -24.31 -7.65
N GLU A 244 -5.37 -24.52 -6.75
CA GLU A 244 -5.32 -23.95 -5.40
C GLU A 244 -5.10 -22.45 -5.47
N ARG A 245 -4.14 -21.98 -6.28
CA ARG A 245 -3.89 -20.55 -6.55
C ARG A 245 -5.15 -19.86 -7.08
N ARG A 246 -5.83 -20.48 -8.06
CA ARG A 246 -7.09 -19.94 -8.60
C ARG A 246 -8.16 -19.80 -7.54
N ARG A 247 -8.40 -20.83 -6.73
CA ARG A 247 -9.41 -20.78 -5.64
C ARG A 247 -9.09 -19.69 -4.64
N TRP A 248 -7.83 -19.57 -4.24
CA TRP A 248 -7.36 -18.55 -3.30
C TRP A 248 -7.55 -17.14 -3.86
N LEU A 249 -7.23 -16.91 -5.12
CA LEU A 249 -7.41 -15.61 -5.78
C LEU A 249 -8.89 -15.24 -5.93
N LEU A 250 -9.77 -16.21 -6.16
CA LEU A 250 -11.22 -15.98 -6.20
C LEU A 250 -11.76 -15.61 -4.81
N ASP A 251 -11.30 -16.28 -3.76
CA ASP A 251 -11.62 -15.91 -2.36
C ASP A 251 -11.12 -14.48 -2.04
N ALA A 252 -9.90 -14.14 -2.47
CA ALA A 252 -9.38 -12.79 -2.32
C ALA A 252 -10.29 -11.74 -3.00
N ARG A 253 -10.76 -12.01 -4.20
CA ARG A 253 -11.69 -11.12 -4.92
C ARG A 253 -13.01 -10.95 -4.20
N GLU A 254 -13.55 -12.03 -3.62
CA GLU A 254 -14.78 -11.96 -2.82
C GLU A 254 -14.59 -11.19 -1.51
N ALA A 255 -13.41 -11.32 -0.88
CA ALA A 255 -13.06 -10.61 0.34
C ALA A 255 -13.10 -9.08 0.19
N ILE A 256 -12.82 -8.52 -1.01
CA ILE A 256 -12.88 -7.08 -1.26
C ILE A 256 -14.22 -6.47 -0.83
N ARG A 257 -15.32 -7.16 -1.05
CA ARG A 257 -16.67 -6.69 -0.69
C ARG A 257 -16.90 -6.58 0.81
N ARG A 258 -16.15 -7.38 1.60
CA ARG A 258 -16.30 -7.49 3.06
C ARG A 258 -15.49 -6.45 3.80
N TYR A 259 -14.46 -5.89 3.15
CA TYR A 259 -13.46 -5.05 3.81
C TYR A 259 -13.36 -3.66 3.17
N PRO A 260 -14.21 -2.72 3.55
CA PRO A 260 -14.23 -1.38 2.97
C PRO A 260 -12.96 -0.58 3.20
N GLU A 261 -12.19 -0.91 4.24
CA GLU A 261 -10.89 -0.32 4.54
C GLU A 261 -9.77 -0.81 3.62
N LEU A 262 -9.97 -1.94 2.92
CA LEU A 262 -9.01 -2.49 1.96
C LEU A 262 -9.11 -1.74 0.62
N ILE A 263 -8.12 -0.90 0.33
CA ILE A 263 -8.14 -0.03 -0.86
C ILE A 263 -7.46 -0.62 -2.08
N GLY A 264 -6.70 -1.70 -1.91
CA GLY A 264 -5.97 -2.32 -3.01
C GLY A 264 -5.07 -3.47 -2.59
N TRP A 265 -4.47 -4.08 -3.61
CA TRP A 265 -3.43 -5.09 -3.43
C TRP A 265 -2.38 -5.06 -4.55
N VAL A 266 -1.20 -5.59 -4.21
CA VAL A 266 -0.14 -5.92 -5.16
C VAL A 266 0.22 -7.39 -4.98
N TYR A 267 0.12 -8.17 -6.04
CA TYR A 267 0.57 -9.56 -6.04
C TYR A 267 2.07 -9.64 -6.30
N PHE A 268 2.78 -10.41 -5.50
CA PHE A 268 4.21 -10.68 -5.69
C PHE A 268 4.38 -11.92 -6.58
N SER A 269 4.49 -11.70 -7.90
CA SER A 269 4.65 -12.78 -8.89
C SER A 269 6.13 -12.99 -9.23
N ALA A 270 6.83 -13.65 -8.32
CA ALA A 270 8.24 -13.99 -8.46
C ALA A 270 8.58 -15.18 -7.56
N PRO A 271 9.67 -15.90 -7.85
CA PRO A 271 10.27 -16.78 -6.86
C PRO A 271 10.69 -15.98 -5.62
N GLN A 272 10.61 -16.61 -4.46
CA GLN A 272 11.14 -15.99 -3.25
C GLN A 272 12.64 -15.76 -3.37
N PRO A 273 13.15 -14.58 -2.99
CA PRO A 273 14.58 -14.31 -3.02
C PRO A 273 15.36 -15.32 -2.18
N SER A 274 16.45 -15.88 -2.75
CA SER A 274 17.24 -16.95 -2.12
C SER A 274 17.95 -16.52 -0.83
N TRP A 275 18.13 -15.22 -0.63
CA TRP A 275 18.76 -14.65 0.57
C TRP A 275 17.81 -14.52 1.77
N ILE A 276 16.49 -14.71 1.56
CA ILE A 276 15.53 -14.74 2.65
C ILE A 276 15.53 -16.16 3.24
N PRO A 277 16.05 -16.38 4.46
CA PRO A 277 16.04 -17.70 5.07
C PRO A 277 14.61 -18.08 5.48
N LEU A 278 14.16 -19.24 5.03
CA LEU A 278 12.91 -19.84 5.49
C LEU A 278 13.16 -21.23 6.05
N ALA A 279 12.58 -21.51 7.20
CA ALA A 279 12.62 -22.82 7.80
C ALA A 279 11.95 -23.92 6.93
N THR A 280 11.02 -23.52 6.05
CA THR A 280 10.20 -24.41 5.20
C THR A 280 10.67 -24.50 3.74
N GLY A 281 11.81 -23.87 3.41
CA GLY A 281 12.32 -23.78 2.03
C GLY A 281 11.75 -22.61 1.24
N HIS A 282 12.28 -22.42 0.02
CA HIS A 282 11.86 -21.33 -0.86
C HIS A 282 10.52 -21.63 -1.55
N GLU A 283 9.67 -20.61 -1.60
CA GLU A 283 8.39 -20.66 -2.29
C GLU A 283 8.51 -20.02 -3.68
N ASP A 284 7.68 -20.50 -4.61
CA ASP A 284 7.47 -19.85 -5.89
C ASP A 284 6.06 -19.23 -5.91
N TRP A 285 6.01 -17.92 -5.90
CA TRP A 285 4.78 -17.13 -5.94
C TRP A 285 4.37 -16.76 -7.37
N SER A 286 5.14 -17.20 -8.39
CA SER A 286 4.88 -16.84 -9.78
C SER A 286 3.51 -17.32 -10.25
N LEU A 287 2.81 -16.46 -10.99
CA LEU A 287 1.51 -16.79 -11.58
C LEU A 287 1.60 -16.91 -13.10
N SER A 288 0.83 -17.85 -13.65
CA SER A 288 0.57 -17.87 -15.09
C SER A 288 -0.17 -16.58 -15.53
N PRO A 289 -0.08 -16.19 -16.82
CA PRO A 289 -0.78 -15.02 -17.34
C PRO A 289 -2.29 -15.03 -17.06
N GLN A 290 -2.93 -16.21 -17.10
CA GLN A 290 -4.36 -16.39 -16.81
C GLN A 290 -4.68 -16.07 -15.35
N LEU A 291 -3.85 -16.50 -14.41
CA LEU A 291 -4.02 -16.22 -12.99
C LEU A 291 -3.69 -14.76 -12.64
N LEU A 292 -2.69 -14.15 -13.30
CA LEU A 292 -2.43 -12.71 -13.21
C LEU A 292 -3.63 -11.88 -13.65
N GLY A 293 -4.37 -12.32 -14.66
CA GLY A 293 -5.62 -11.70 -15.07
C GLY A 293 -6.65 -11.62 -13.93
N LEU A 294 -6.72 -12.60 -13.04
CA LEU A 294 -7.60 -12.55 -11.87
C LEU A 294 -7.18 -11.48 -10.86
N VAL A 295 -5.87 -11.23 -10.74
CA VAL A 295 -5.33 -10.20 -9.84
C VAL A 295 -5.68 -8.80 -10.31
N THR A 296 -5.54 -8.52 -11.61
CA THR A 296 -5.62 -7.17 -12.18
C THR A 296 -6.98 -6.82 -12.79
N SER A 297 -7.85 -7.82 -13.01
CA SER A 297 -9.19 -7.58 -13.59
C SER A 297 -10.01 -6.62 -12.73
N PRO A 298 -10.69 -5.64 -13.33
CA PRO A 298 -11.59 -4.74 -12.62
C PRO A 298 -12.64 -5.52 -11.82
N HIS A 299 -12.99 -4.99 -10.66
CA HIS A 299 -14.06 -5.56 -9.84
C HIS A 299 -15.28 -4.64 -9.85
N PRO A 300 -16.50 -5.13 -10.05
CA PRO A 300 -17.68 -4.28 -10.26
C PRO A 300 -18.22 -3.54 -9.03
N SER A 301 -17.74 -3.81 -7.81
CA SER A 301 -18.41 -3.35 -6.56
C SER A 301 -17.67 -2.27 -5.77
N PHE A 302 -17.04 -1.27 -6.41
CA PHE A 302 -16.12 -0.34 -5.76
C PHE A 302 -16.62 1.06 -5.38
N ALA A 303 -17.90 1.35 -5.48
CA ALA A 303 -18.44 2.67 -5.10
C ALA A 303 -18.14 3.08 -3.63
N PHE A 304 -17.96 2.12 -2.74
CA PHE A 304 -17.82 2.36 -1.30
C PHE A 304 -16.40 2.80 -0.87
N HIS A 305 -15.36 2.36 -1.56
CA HIS A 305 -13.96 2.59 -1.14
C HIS A 305 -13.51 4.06 -1.28
N CYS A 306 -14.14 4.81 -2.17
CA CYS A 306 -13.80 6.21 -2.35
C CYS A 306 -14.17 7.11 -1.17
N GLN A 307 -15.16 6.75 -0.36
CA GLN A 307 -15.51 7.52 0.83
C GLN A 307 -14.40 7.45 1.90
N VAL A 308 -13.80 6.28 2.09
CA VAL A 308 -12.68 6.09 3.02
C VAL A 308 -11.47 6.92 2.60
N LEU A 309 -11.13 6.92 1.31
CA LEU A 309 -10.02 7.71 0.77
C LEU A 309 -10.31 9.21 0.79
N HIS A 310 -11.55 9.63 0.59
CA HIS A 310 -11.91 11.05 0.58
C HIS A 310 -11.60 11.73 1.92
N VAL A 311 -11.92 11.05 3.01
CA VAL A 311 -11.71 11.57 4.37
C VAL A 311 -10.22 11.52 4.76
N SER A 312 -9.53 10.44 4.40
CA SER A 312 -8.16 10.16 4.87
C SER A 312 -7.08 10.71 3.95
N LEU A 313 -7.31 10.75 2.63
CA LEU A 313 -6.28 11.06 1.63
C LEU A 313 -6.88 11.80 0.41
N PRO A 314 -7.28 13.07 0.55
CA PRO A 314 -8.03 13.78 -0.50
C PRO A 314 -7.28 13.93 -1.84
N VAL A 315 -5.95 13.98 -1.83
CA VAL A 315 -5.13 14.05 -3.06
C VAL A 315 -5.12 12.71 -3.77
N LEU A 316 -4.89 11.63 -3.03
CA LEU A 316 -4.90 10.26 -3.54
C LEU A 316 -6.31 9.86 -4.02
N HIS A 317 -7.37 10.25 -3.27
CA HIS A 317 -8.76 10.10 -3.64
C HIS A 317 -9.05 10.71 -5.01
N ARG A 318 -8.63 11.97 -5.25
CA ARG A 318 -8.85 12.63 -6.55
C ARG A 318 -8.26 11.85 -7.71
N LYS A 319 -7.12 11.22 -7.54
CA LYS A 319 -6.52 10.39 -8.59
C LYS A 319 -7.23 9.06 -8.75
N ILE A 320 -7.39 8.31 -7.67
CA ILE A 320 -7.97 6.96 -7.69
C ILE A 320 -9.43 6.99 -8.17
N CYS A 321 -10.18 8.02 -7.75
CA CYS A 321 -11.61 8.12 -8.01
C CYS A 321 -11.97 8.92 -9.27
N ARG A 322 -11.00 9.62 -9.93
CA ARG A 322 -11.20 10.42 -11.15
C ARG A 322 -10.61 9.81 -12.43
N ILE A 323 -9.85 8.75 -12.36
CA ILE A 323 -9.12 8.17 -13.51
C ILE A 323 -10.02 7.72 -14.69
N ARG A 324 -11.34 7.80 -14.59
CA ARG A 324 -12.28 7.41 -15.66
C ARG A 324 -13.17 8.55 -16.20
N GLN A 325 -12.77 9.79 -16.08
CA GLN A 325 -13.52 10.91 -16.72
C GLN A 325 -12.80 11.53 -17.93
N ALA A 326 -11.78 10.84 -18.46
CA ALA A 326 -11.10 11.25 -19.72
C ALA A 326 -11.07 10.09 -20.70
#